data_36b1352e601ebd5ee04b614b3ab6b57a
#
_entry.id   36b1352e601ebd5ee04b614b3ab6b57a
#
_cell.length_a   1.000
_cell.length_b   1.000
_cell.length_c   1.000
_cell.angle_alpha   90.00
_cell.angle_beta   90.00
_cell.angle_gamma   90.00
#
_symmetry.space_group_name_H-M   'P 1'
#
loop_
_entity.id
_entity.type
_entity.pdbx_description
1 polymer ?
#
loop_
_entity_poly.entity_id
_entity_poly.type
_entity_poly.pdbx_seq_one_letter_code
_entity_poly.pdbx_strand_id
1 'polypeptide(L)'
;MRVLIACEYSGTVRDAFIRAGHYAASCDILPSESPLGDHYQCNVMDIIDHGWDLMIAHPPCTYMSNAGACRMYPQKGVVDPERLAKAMEAKEFFMALLDAPIPRICVENPKPLNIVGLPTETQTIQPWMFGEPYTKKTLLWLKGLPPLVPSDIVTEGIVPFCPSGTSRKLGGKTLGAAKRGDDAKNRSKFFKGMANAMANQWSNL
;
A
#
# COMPACT_ATOMS: atom_id res chain seq x y z
N MET A 1 13.86 4.03 16.57
CA MET A 1 13.83 2.82 15.72
C MET A 1 14.46 3.12 14.36
N ARG A 2 14.93 2.09 13.68
CA ARG A 2 15.32 2.10 12.27
C ARG A 2 14.16 1.56 11.42
N VAL A 3 13.56 2.40 10.58
CA VAL A 3 12.35 2.05 9.82
C VAL A 3 12.66 2.02 8.33
N LEU A 4 12.33 0.90 7.67
CA LEU A 4 12.38 0.76 6.22
C LEU A 4 10.99 0.95 5.61
N ILE A 5 10.88 1.83 4.63
CA ILE A 5 9.68 1.91 3.81
C ILE A 5 10.01 1.32 2.44
N ALA A 6 9.57 0.10 2.24
CA ALA A 6 9.85 -0.69 1.04
C ALA A 6 8.85 -0.39 -0.08
N CYS A 7 9.35 -0.25 -1.30
CA CYS A 7 8.57 0.07 -2.50
C CYS A 7 7.82 1.42 -2.35
N GLU A 8 8.52 2.42 -1.80
CA GLU A 8 8.00 3.77 -1.67
C GLU A 8 8.96 4.81 -2.28
N TYR A 9 8.58 5.43 -3.36
CA TYR A 9 9.29 6.58 -3.95
C TYR A 9 8.72 7.94 -3.51
N SER A 10 7.49 7.99 -2.99
CA SER A 10 6.81 9.25 -2.64
C SER A 10 7.38 9.92 -1.39
N GLY A 11 7.95 9.14 -0.49
CA GLY A 11 8.43 9.59 0.82
C GLY A 11 7.32 9.86 1.85
N THR A 12 6.06 9.61 1.53
CA THR A 12 4.92 9.96 2.39
C THR A 12 5.00 9.27 3.76
N VAL A 13 5.25 7.97 3.78
CA VAL A 13 5.33 7.20 5.03
C VAL A 13 6.67 7.43 5.71
N ARG A 14 7.78 7.42 4.94
CA ARG A 14 9.12 7.71 5.47
C ARG A 14 9.14 9.04 6.23
N ASP A 15 8.64 10.11 5.60
CA ASP A 15 8.66 11.45 6.15
C ASP A 15 7.78 11.56 7.42
N ALA A 16 6.71 10.75 7.54
CA ALA A 16 5.91 10.69 8.75
C ALA A 16 6.71 10.11 9.93
N PHE A 17 7.47 9.03 9.71
CA PHE A 17 8.34 8.45 10.74
C PHE A 17 9.51 9.35 11.11
N ILE A 18 10.09 10.09 10.15
CA ILE A 18 11.14 11.09 10.45
C ILE A 18 10.57 12.20 11.35
N ARG A 19 9.38 12.72 11.04
CA ARG A 19 8.72 13.73 11.89
C ARG A 19 8.37 13.20 13.29
N ALA A 20 8.14 11.90 13.42
CA ALA A 20 7.93 11.23 14.70
C ALA A 20 9.25 10.97 15.48
N GLY A 21 10.42 11.41 14.97
CA GLY A 21 11.71 11.30 15.63
C GLY A 21 12.48 10.01 15.38
N HIS A 22 12.13 9.26 14.32
CA HIS A 22 12.82 8.00 13.99
C HIS A 22 13.80 8.18 12.83
N TYR A 23 14.81 7.29 12.77
CA TYR A 23 15.53 7.10 11.53
C TYR A 23 14.64 6.29 10.58
N ALA A 24 14.27 6.87 9.48
CA ALA A 24 13.47 6.20 8.45
C ALA A 24 14.10 6.42 7.06
N ALA A 25 14.20 5.33 6.31
CA ALA A 25 14.65 5.34 4.93
C ALA A 25 13.61 4.69 4.03
N SER A 26 13.44 5.22 2.81
CA SER A 26 12.62 4.58 1.79
C SER A 26 13.49 3.84 0.77
N CYS A 27 12.91 2.84 0.11
CA CYS A 27 13.54 2.09 -0.97
C CYS A 27 12.56 1.88 -2.11
N ASP A 28 12.96 2.21 -3.33
CA ASP A 28 12.21 1.96 -4.56
C ASP A 28 13.19 1.90 -5.74
N ILE A 29 12.79 1.30 -6.84
CA ILE A 29 13.53 1.36 -8.12
C ILE A 29 13.44 2.74 -8.77
N LEU A 30 12.44 3.54 -8.41
CA LEU A 30 12.26 4.93 -8.83
C LEU A 30 12.97 5.88 -7.87
N PRO A 31 13.42 7.06 -8.34
CA PRO A 31 13.98 8.09 -7.47
C PRO A 31 12.91 8.67 -6.53
N SER A 32 13.33 9.13 -5.36
CA SER A 32 12.43 9.76 -4.40
C SER A 32 11.86 11.08 -4.90
N GLU A 33 10.58 11.32 -4.59
CA GLU A 33 9.92 12.63 -4.82
C GLU A 33 10.09 13.61 -3.65
N SER A 34 10.46 13.12 -2.47
CA SER A 34 10.70 13.95 -1.29
C SER A 34 12.19 14.06 -1.01
N PRO A 35 12.70 15.27 -0.72
CA PRO A 35 14.10 15.51 -0.36
C PRO A 35 14.42 15.13 1.10
N LEU A 36 13.41 14.79 1.91
CA LEU A 36 13.59 14.50 3.32
C LEU A 36 14.07 13.04 3.52
N GLY A 37 15.18 12.88 4.27
CA GLY A 37 15.71 11.57 4.67
C GLY A 37 16.35 10.75 3.54
N ASP A 38 16.81 9.57 3.90
CA ASP A 38 17.52 8.68 3.00
C ASP A 38 16.56 7.94 2.06
N HIS A 39 17.01 7.74 0.82
CA HIS A 39 16.32 6.93 -0.17
C HIS A 39 17.32 6.02 -0.89
N TYR A 40 17.07 4.72 -0.82
CA TYR A 40 17.83 3.71 -1.55
C TYR A 40 17.13 3.42 -2.89
N GLN A 41 17.75 3.87 -3.98
CA GLN A 41 17.23 3.58 -5.33
C GLN A 41 17.79 2.24 -5.80
N CYS A 42 17.22 1.15 -5.30
CA CYS A 42 17.66 -0.23 -5.59
C CYS A 42 16.49 -1.22 -5.40
N ASN A 43 16.78 -2.51 -5.59
CA ASN A 43 15.86 -3.56 -5.18
C ASN A 43 15.88 -3.64 -3.64
N VAL A 44 14.70 -3.64 -3.02
CA VAL A 44 14.59 -3.71 -1.55
C VAL A 44 15.22 -4.98 -0.97
N MET A 45 15.27 -6.07 -1.73
CA MET A 45 15.93 -7.31 -1.31
C MET A 45 17.44 -7.15 -1.07
N ASP A 46 18.06 -6.11 -1.66
CA ASP A 46 19.49 -5.83 -1.47
C ASP A 46 19.80 -5.19 -0.11
N ILE A 47 18.77 -4.68 0.59
CA ILE A 47 18.93 -3.96 1.87
C ILE A 47 18.00 -4.47 2.98
N ILE A 48 17.22 -5.50 2.72
CA ILE A 48 16.16 -5.97 3.63
C ILE A 48 16.73 -6.52 4.96
N ASP A 49 17.98 -6.95 4.97
CA ASP A 49 18.71 -7.53 6.11
C ASP A 49 19.64 -6.52 6.83
N HIS A 50 19.56 -5.22 6.51
CA HIS A 50 20.42 -4.18 7.09
C HIS A 50 20.07 -3.78 8.54
N GLY A 51 19.37 -4.62 9.30
CA GLY A 51 19.09 -4.41 10.73
C GLY A 51 17.99 -3.37 10.96
N TRP A 52 16.85 -3.54 10.29
CA TRP A 52 15.65 -2.73 10.48
C TRP A 52 14.82 -3.22 11.67
N ASP A 53 14.26 -2.30 12.44
CA ASP A 53 13.35 -2.60 13.55
C ASP A 53 11.89 -2.78 13.08
N LEU A 54 11.53 -2.05 12.01
CA LEU A 54 10.20 -2.02 11.41
C LEU A 54 10.33 -1.89 9.89
N MET A 55 9.51 -2.63 9.15
CA MET A 55 9.31 -2.41 7.72
C MET A 55 7.83 -2.15 7.42
N ILE A 56 7.57 -1.13 6.60
CA ILE A 56 6.28 -0.92 5.94
C ILE A 56 6.52 -1.07 4.45
N ALA A 57 5.79 -1.96 3.78
CA ALA A 57 6.02 -2.30 2.39
C ALA A 57 4.77 -2.08 1.54
N HIS A 58 4.95 -1.49 0.35
CA HIS A 58 3.92 -1.23 -0.66
C HIS A 58 4.24 -1.96 -1.97
N PRO A 59 4.28 -3.31 -1.97
CA PRO A 59 4.66 -4.06 -3.17
C PRO A 59 3.72 -3.79 -4.34
N PRO A 60 4.23 -3.89 -5.60
CA PRO A 60 3.42 -3.67 -6.79
C PRO A 60 2.17 -4.57 -6.83
N CYS A 61 0.99 -3.96 -6.93
CA CYS A 61 -0.30 -4.66 -6.94
C CYS A 61 -0.87 -4.94 -8.34
N THR A 62 -0.19 -4.51 -9.42
CA THR A 62 -0.71 -4.47 -10.79
C THR A 62 -1.26 -5.80 -11.28
N TYR A 63 -0.61 -6.89 -10.95
CA TYR A 63 -1.00 -8.23 -11.39
C TYR A 63 -1.86 -8.98 -10.36
N MET A 64 -1.78 -8.60 -9.09
CA MET A 64 -2.48 -9.29 -8.01
C MET A 64 -3.86 -8.69 -7.68
N SER A 65 -4.06 -7.38 -7.91
CA SER A 65 -5.25 -6.69 -7.42
C SER A 65 -6.51 -7.02 -8.21
N ASN A 66 -7.65 -7.02 -7.50
CA ASN A 66 -8.98 -7.20 -8.09
C ASN A 66 -9.33 -6.13 -9.15
N ALA A 67 -8.69 -4.97 -9.12
CA ALA A 67 -8.84 -3.94 -10.15
C ALA A 67 -8.38 -4.41 -11.54
N GLY A 68 -7.50 -5.41 -11.60
CA GLY A 68 -7.03 -6.05 -12.83
C GLY A 68 -7.83 -7.28 -13.27
N ALA A 69 -8.97 -7.59 -12.62
CA ALA A 69 -9.73 -8.83 -12.88
C ALA A 69 -10.12 -9.03 -14.35
N CYS A 70 -10.53 -7.97 -15.04
CA CYS A 70 -10.91 -8.06 -16.46
C CYS A 70 -9.74 -8.45 -17.40
N ARG A 71 -8.51 -8.25 -16.94
CA ARG A 71 -7.30 -8.68 -17.66
C ARG A 71 -6.85 -10.08 -17.25
N MET A 72 -7.14 -10.50 -16.02
CA MET A 72 -6.92 -11.85 -15.54
C MET A 72 -7.92 -12.84 -16.17
N TYR A 73 -9.14 -12.37 -16.36
CA TYR A 73 -10.24 -13.13 -16.95
C TYR A 73 -10.76 -12.41 -18.20
N PRO A 74 -10.07 -12.52 -19.36
CA PRO A 74 -10.48 -11.86 -20.61
C PRO A 74 -11.85 -12.33 -21.07
N GLN A 75 -12.22 -13.56 -20.73
CA GLN A 75 -13.55 -14.14 -20.94
C GLN A 75 -14.00 -14.85 -19.65
N LYS A 76 -15.32 -15.03 -19.49
CA LYS A 76 -15.87 -15.74 -18.33
C LYS A 76 -15.31 -17.16 -18.22
N GLY A 77 -14.62 -17.44 -17.10
CA GLY A 77 -14.03 -18.75 -16.81
C GLY A 77 -12.69 -19.03 -17.51
N VAL A 78 -12.18 -18.10 -18.33
CA VAL A 78 -10.88 -18.22 -19.00
C VAL A 78 -9.86 -17.37 -18.28
N VAL A 79 -8.78 -17.98 -17.80
CA VAL A 79 -7.65 -17.30 -17.15
C VAL A 79 -6.57 -17.02 -18.18
N ASP A 80 -6.05 -15.80 -18.18
CA ASP A 80 -4.86 -15.43 -18.95
C ASP A 80 -3.61 -16.05 -18.29
N PRO A 81 -2.90 -16.99 -18.95
CA PRO A 81 -1.80 -17.71 -18.33
C PRO A 81 -0.56 -16.84 -18.08
N GLU A 82 -0.25 -15.88 -18.98
CA GLU A 82 0.89 -14.98 -18.79
C GLU A 82 0.66 -14.02 -17.62
N ARG A 83 -0.58 -13.53 -17.52
CA ARG A 83 -0.93 -12.66 -16.41
C ARG A 83 -0.95 -13.39 -15.08
N LEU A 84 -1.39 -14.65 -15.07
CA LEU A 84 -1.33 -15.50 -13.88
C LEU A 84 0.13 -15.75 -13.46
N ALA A 85 1.03 -16.06 -14.39
CA ALA A 85 2.45 -16.23 -14.08
C ALA A 85 3.04 -14.99 -13.40
N LYS A 86 2.81 -13.79 -13.97
CA LYS A 86 3.23 -12.52 -13.36
C LYS A 86 2.57 -12.24 -12.00
N ALA A 87 1.35 -12.72 -11.78
CA ALA A 87 0.69 -12.60 -10.49
C ALA A 87 1.33 -13.53 -9.44
N MET A 88 1.81 -14.71 -9.84
CA MET A 88 2.54 -15.62 -8.95
C MET A 88 3.92 -15.08 -8.58
N GLU A 89 4.67 -14.51 -9.52
CA GLU A 89 5.93 -13.81 -9.24
C GLU A 89 5.73 -12.65 -8.25
N ALA A 90 4.66 -11.85 -8.45
CA ALA A 90 4.32 -10.76 -7.54
C ALA A 90 3.92 -11.27 -6.15
N LYS A 91 3.25 -12.44 -6.07
CA LYS A 91 2.95 -13.11 -4.80
C LYS A 91 4.22 -13.58 -4.09
N GLU A 92 5.18 -14.17 -4.80
CA GLU A 92 6.46 -14.58 -4.22
C GLU A 92 7.19 -13.40 -3.60
N PHE A 93 7.24 -12.27 -4.31
CA PHE A 93 7.83 -11.05 -3.80
C PHE A 93 7.06 -10.52 -2.57
N PHE A 94 5.72 -10.52 -2.60
CA PHE A 94 4.89 -10.13 -1.45
C PHE A 94 5.19 -10.99 -0.22
N MET A 95 5.28 -12.30 -0.40
CA MET A 95 5.58 -13.24 0.69
C MET A 95 7.01 -13.06 1.22
N ALA A 96 7.98 -12.83 0.34
CA ALA A 96 9.35 -12.55 0.74
C ALA A 96 9.46 -11.29 1.65
N LEU A 97 8.66 -10.25 1.38
CA LEU A 97 8.57 -9.08 2.24
C LEU A 97 7.91 -9.40 3.59
N LEU A 98 6.81 -10.17 3.58
CA LEU A 98 6.10 -10.53 4.81
C LEU A 98 6.92 -11.46 5.73
N ASP A 99 7.72 -12.34 5.14
CA ASP A 99 8.56 -13.31 5.84
C ASP A 99 9.97 -12.79 6.15
N ALA A 100 10.28 -11.53 5.80
CA ALA A 100 11.59 -10.93 6.02
C ALA A 100 12.06 -11.05 7.49
N PRO A 101 13.40 -11.10 7.77
CA PRO A 101 13.96 -11.22 9.10
C PRO A 101 13.91 -9.91 9.88
N ILE A 102 12.77 -9.22 9.83
CA ILE A 102 12.48 -7.97 10.52
C ILE A 102 11.41 -8.25 11.59
N PRO A 103 11.58 -7.79 12.82
CA PRO A 103 10.68 -8.14 13.92
C PRO A 103 9.26 -7.60 13.74
N ARG A 104 9.11 -6.45 13.08
CA ARG A 104 7.82 -5.79 12.86
C ARG A 104 7.64 -5.48 11.39
N ILE A 105 6.56 -5.98 10.80
CA ILE A 105 6.29 -5.80 9.36
C ILE A 105 4.81 -5.43 9.16
N CYS A 106 4.59 -4.45 8.29
CA CYS A 106 3.30 -4.16 7.67
C CYS A 106 3.46 -4.25 6.16
N VAL A 107 2.79 -5.18 5.50
CA VAL A 107 2.66 -5.18 4.04
C VAL A 107 1.28 -4.66 3.68
N GLU A 108 1.24 -3.65 2.81
CA GLU A 108 0.00 -3.03 2.32
C GLU A 108 -0.30 -3.47 0.88
N ASN A 109 -1.55 -3.82 0.62
CA ASN A 109 -2.00 -4.06 -0.74
C ASN A 109 -3.52 -3.82 -0.86
N PRO A 110 -4.06 -3.46 -2.04
CA PRO A 110 -5.49 -3.50 -2.28
C PRO A 110 -5.99 -4.95 -2.31
N LYS A 111 -7.32 -5.14 -2.32
CA LYS A 111 -7.92 -6.47 -2.36
C LYS A 111 -7.36 -7.31 -3.51
N PRO A 112 -6.71 -8.45 -3.22
CA PRO A 112 -6.17 -9.33 -4.25
C PRO A 112 -7.27 -10.13 -4.96
N LEU A 113 -6.95 -10.66 -6.14
CA LEU A 113 -7.73 -11.69 -6.79
C LEU A 113 -7.63 -13.01 -6.01
N ASN A 114 -8.75 -13.71 -5.84
CA ASN A 114 -8.77 -14.98 -5.09
C ASN A 114 -7.83 -16.03 -5.68
N ILE A 115 -7.64 -16.04 -7.02
CA ILE A 115 -6.74 -16.98 -7.70
C ILE A 115 -5.27 -16.80 -7.27
N VAL A 116 -4.87 -15.63 -6.80
CA VAL A 116 -3.50 -15.38 -6.31
C VAL A 116 -3.24 -16.13 -5.01
N GLY A 117 -4.26 -16.29 -4.17
CA GLY A 117 -4.16 -17.05 -2.92
C GLY A 117 -3.19 -16.42 -1.92
N LEU A 118 -3.24 -15.09 -1.71
CA LEU A 118 -2.56 -14.46 -0.58
C LEU A 118 -3.20 -14.90 0.75
N PRO A 119 -2.45 -14.89 1.85
CA PRO A 119 -3.02 -15.14 3.17
C PRO A 119 -4.11 -14.10 3.50
N THR A 120 -4.97 -14.43 4.46
CA THR A 120 -5.98 -13.48 4.94
C THR A 120 -5.31 -12.25 5.55
N GLU A 121 -5.78 -11.08 5.18
CA GLU A 121 -5.31 -9.81 5.74
C GLU A 121 -5.57 -9.74 7.25
N THR A 122 -4.68 -9.11 7.99
CA THR A 122 -4.83 -8.87 9.44
C THR A 122 -5.86 -7.76 9.70
N GLN A 123 -5.87 -6.74 8.84
CA GLN A 123 -6.73 -5.57 9.02
C GLN A 123 -7.12 -4.94 7.67
N THR A 124 -8.32 -4.39 7.62
CA THR A 124 -8.76 -3.48 6.56
C THR A 124 -8.90 -2.06 7.12
N ILE A 125 -8.29 -1.09 6.44
CA ILE A 125 -8.40 0.33 6.78
C ILE A 125 -8.90 1.15 5.59
N GLN A 126 -9.32 2.38 5.89
CA GLN A 126 -9.83 3.35 4.91
C GLN A 126 -9.28 4.74 5.24
N PRO A 127 -9.01 5.62 4.25
CA PRO A 127 -8.52 6.97 4.49
C PRO A 127 -9.41 7.82 5.40
N TRP A 128 -10.75 7.66 5.32
CA TRP A 128 -11.69 8.39 6.15
C TRP A 128 -11.57 8.09 7.67
N MET A 129 -10.92 6.98 8.03
CA MET A 129 -10.61 6.65 9.42
C MET A 129 -9.47 7.52 9.99
N PHE A 130 -8.76 8.26 9.13
CA PHE A 130 -7.52 8.96 9.42
C PHE A 130 -7.48 10.39 8.83
N GLY A 131 -8.63 11.07 8.79
CA GLY A 131 -8.74 12.49 8.45
C GLY A 131 -8.87 12.83 6.96
N GLU A 132 -9.02 11.84 6.08
CA GLU A 132 -9.12 12.11 4.65
C GLU A 132 -10.46 11.64 4.08
N PRO A 133 -11.24 12.50 3.38
CA PRO A 133 -12.62 12.22 3.00
C PRO A 133 -12.71 11.26 1.81
N TYR A 134 -12.00 10.11 1.89
CA TYR A 134 -11.95 9.15 0.80
C TYR A 134 -12.25 7.72 1.27
N THR A 135 -12.90 6.94 0.38
CA THR A 135 -12.88 5.48 0.46
C THR A 135 -11.83 4.93 -0.51
N LYS A 136 -10.88 4.19 0.03
CA LYS A 136 -9.93 3.35 -0.70
C LYS A 136 -9.60 2.16 0.19
N LYS A 137 -10.28 1.04 -0.03
CA LYS A 137 -10.08 -0.17 0.77
C LYS A 137 -8.62 -0.60 0.68
N THR A 138 -7.93 -0.52 1.80
CA THR A 138 -6.51 -0.82 1.97
C THR A 138 -6.36 -1.97 2.95
N LEU A 139 -5.73 -3.04 2.54
CA LEU A 139 -5.53 -4.24 3.34
C LEU A 139 -4.12 -4.24 3.92
N LEU A 140 -4.00 -4.62 5.19
CA LEU A 140 -2.74 -4.72 5.90
C LEU A 140 -2.51 -6.16 6.37
N TRP A 141 -1.31 -6.67 6.12
CA TRP A 141 -0.77 -7.90 6.69
C TRP A 141 0.29 -7.49 7.70
N LEU A 142 0.00 -7.78 8.99
CA LEU A 142 0.80 -7.33 10.13
C LEU A 142 1.55 -8.51 10.76
N LYS A 143 2.84 -8.33 11.00
CA LYS A 143 3.71 -9.22 11.77
C LYS A 143 4.32 -8.41 12.91
N GLY A 144 4.11 -8.83 14.15
CA GLY A 144 4.66 -8.15 15.34
C GLY A 144 4.15 -6.72 15.57
N LEU A 145 3.04 -6.35 14.95
CA LEU A 145 2.40 -5.03 15.05
C LEU A 145 0.95 -5.16 15.51
N PRO A 146 0.46 -4.26 16.38
CA PRO A 146 -0.96 -4.16 16.69
C PRO A 146 -1.71 -3.53 15.50
N PRO A 147 -3.01 -3.85 15.33
CA PRO A 147 -3.87 -3.17 14.39
C PRO A 147 -3.91 -1.66 14.64
N LEU A 148 -4.03 -0.88 13.56
CA LEU A 148 -4.22 0.57 13.65
C LEU A 148 -5.61 0.92 14.18
N VAL A 149 -5.67 1.87 15.09
CA VAL A 149 -6.91 2.43 15.63
C VAL A 149 -7.24 3.70 14.84
N PRO A 150 -8.49 3.88 14.35
CA PRO A 150 -8.92 5.13 13.74
C PRO A 150 -8.65 6.33 14.66
N SER A 151 -7.98 7.35 14.15
CA SER A 151 -7.51 8.49 14.95
C SER A 151 -8.18 9.83 14.58
N ASP A 152 -8.78 9.92 13.39
CA ASP A 152 -9.45 11.13 12.89
C ASP A 152 -10.56 10.72 11.93
N ILE A 153 -11.75 10.45 12.47
CA ILE A 153 -12.86 9.87 11.71
C ILE A 153 -13.63 10.97 10.98
N VAL A 154 -13.54 10.96 9.65
CA VAL A 154 -14.38 11.80 8.79
C VAL A 154 -15.77 11.15 8.66
N THR A 155 -16.83 11.92 8.95
CA THR A 155 -18.21 11.44 8.91
C THR A 155 -19.02 11.92 7.71
N GLU A 156 -18.57 13.00 7.05
CA GLU A 156 -19.29 13.64 5.95
C GLU A 156 -18.40 13.88 4.73
N GLY A 157 -19.01 14.02 3.56
CA GLY A 157 -18.28 14.34 2.32
C GLY A 157 -17.38 13.23 1.80
N ILE A 158 -17.52 12.00 2.28
CA ILE A 158 -16.68 10.87 1.87
C ILE A 158 -16.99 10.45 0.44
N VAL A 159 -15.97 10.39 -0.40
CA VAL A 159 -16.08 10.02 -1.82
C VAL A 159 -15.10 8.91 -2.20
N PRO A 160 -15.38 8.09 -3.23
CA PRO A 160 -14.45 7.10 -3.73
C PRO A 160 -13.18 7.76 -4.29
N PHE A 161 -12.01 7.37 -3.81
CA PHE A 161 -10.72 7.88 -4.32
C PHE A 161 -10.46 7.41 -5.76
N CYS A 162 -10.73 6.12 -6.04
CA CYS A 162 -10.60 5.53 -7.37
C CYS A 162 -11.95 4.96 -7.77
N PRO A 163 -12.85 5.74 -8.40
CA PRO A 163 -14.16 5.26 -8.77
C PRO A 163 -14.09 4.13 -9.78
N SER A 164 -14.77 3.02 -9.51
CA SER A 164 -14.90 1.91 -10.45
C SER A 164 -15.74 2.28 -11.66
N GLY A 165 -15.59 1.56 -12.79
CA GLY A 165 -16.44 1.73 -13.97
C GLY A 165 -17.94 1.50 -13.67
N THR A 166 -18.25 0.71 -12.64
CA THR A 166 -19.62 0.44 -12.16
C THR A 166 -20.25 1.69 -11.52
N SER A 167 -19.48 2.45 -10.73
CA SER A 167 -19.95 3.70 -10.12
C SER A 167 -20.36 4.75 -11.16
N ARG A 168 -19.75 4.72 -12.35
CA ARG A 168 -20.12 5.60 -13.47
C ARG A 168 -21.44 5.25 -14.11
N LYS A 169 -21.75 3.95 -14.26
CA LYS A 169 -23.02 3.48 -14.82
C LYS A 169 -24.21 3.85 -13.93
N LEU A 170 -23.98 4.01 -12.63
CA LEU A 170 -24.98 4.41 -11.64
C LEU A 170 -25.12 5.92 -11.47
N GLY A 171 -24.53 6.73 -12.37
CA GLY A 171 -24.65 8.19 -12.35
C GLY A 171 -23.93 8.88 -11.19
N GLY A 172 -23.09 8.15 -10.46
CA GLY A 172 -22.29 8.70 -9.37
C GLY A 172 -21.31 9.77 -9.88
N LYS A 173 -21.49 11.02 -9.43
CA LYS A 173 -20.53 12.10 -9.66
C LYS A 173 -19.21 11.70 -8.98
N THR A 174 -18.18 11.46 -9.76
CA THR A 174 -16.84 11.18 -9.26
C THR A 174 -16.19 12.48 -8.83
N LEU A 175 -16.26 12.79 -7.54
CA LEU A 175 -15.57 13.91 -6.92
C LEU A 175 -14.22 13.49 -6.31
N GLY A 176 -13.79 12.23 -6.52
CA GLY A 176 -12.50 11.74 -6.07
C GLY A 176 -11.34 12.46 -6.75
N ALA A 177 -10.24 12.66 -6.01
CA ALA A 177 -9.03 13.35 -6.46
C ALA A 177 -8.34 12.67 -7.66
N ALA A 178 -8.67 11.39 -7.94
CA ALA A 178 -8.18 10.67 -9.10
C ALA A 178 -9.23 10.64 -10.21
N LYS A 179 -9.19 11.60 -11.11
CA LYS A 179 -9.93 11.53 -12.39
C LYS A 179 -9.39 10.37 -13.23
N ARG A 180 -10.24 9.79 -14.10
CA ARG A 180 -9.77 8.81 -15.09
C ARG A 180 -8.79 9.50 -16.03
N GLY A 181 -7.54 9.04 -16.09
CA GLY A 181 -6.44 9.71 -16.77
C GLY A 181 -5.44 10.34 -15.82
N ASP A 182 -5.78 10.47 -14.53
CA ASP A 182 -4.76 10.72 -13.54
C ASP A 182 -3.80 9.55 -13.55
N ASP A 183 -2.55 9.88 -13.63
CA ASP A 183 -1.39 9.07 -13.63
C ASP A 183 -1.52 7.93 -12.60
N ALA A 184 -1.27 6.71 -13.02
CA ALA A 184 -1.24 5.54 -12.13
C ALA A 184 -0.33 5.78 -10.93
N LYS A 185 0.73 6.58 -11.13
CA LYS A 185 1.67 7.06 -10.14
C LYS A 185 0.98 7.81 -8.98
N ASN A 186 0.09 8.78 -9.26
CA ASN A 186 -0.62 9.52 -8.22
C ASN A 186 -1.63 8.65 -7.45
N ARG A 187 -2.21 7.66 -8.10
CA ARG A 187 -3.14 6.72 -7.46
C ARG A 187 -2.47 5.70 -6.55
N SER A 188 -1.17 5.45 -6.76
CA SER A 188 -0.38 4.53 -5.92
C SER A 188 0.13 5.16 -4.64
N LYS A 189 0.19 6.50 -4.55
CA LYS A 189 0.66 7.19 -3.35
C LYS A 189 -0.19 6.86 -2.13
N PHE A 190 0.50 6.71 -1.01
CA PHE A 190 -0.13 6.47 0.28
C PHE A 190 -0.75 7.74 0.86
N PHE A 191 -1.75 7.63 1.71
CA PHE A 191 -2.44 8.75 2.33
C PHE A 191 -1.69 9.27 3.55
N LYS A 192 -1.58 10.60 3.68
CA LYS A 192 -0.83 11.26 4.76
C LYS A 192 -1.40 10.95 6.14
N GLY A 193 -2.74 10.95 6.28
CA GLY A 193 -3.39 10.62 7.55
C GLY A 193 -3.09 9.20 8.00
N MET A 194 -3.14 8.23 7.08
CA MET A 194 -2.78 6.85 7.36
C MET A 194 -1.29 6.71 7.70
N ALA A 195 -0.40 7.40 6.99
CA ALA A 195 1.04 7.42 7.27
C ALA A 195 1.35 7.99 8.66
N ASN A 196 0.70 9.10 9.04
CA ASN A 196 0.83 9.69 10.36
C ASN A 196 0.30 8.75 11.46
N ALA A 197 -0.81 8.06 11.22
CA ALA A 197 -1.35 7.08 12.17
C ALA A 197 -0.36 5.92 12.38
N MET A 198 0.24 5.38 11.32
CA MET A 198 1.29 4.35 11.41
C MET A 198 2.47 4.86 12.23
N ALA A 199 2.99 6.06 11.91
CA ALA A 199 4.11 6.64 12.63
C ALA A 199 3.79 6.85 14.12
N ASN A 200 2.64 7.43 14.45
CA ASN A 200 2.27 7.74 15.83
C ASN A 200 1.97 6.49 16.68
N GLN A 201 1.29 5.48 16.09
CA GLN A 201 0.84 4.32 16.86
C GLN A 201 1.90 3.22 16.96
N TRP A 202 2.83 3.16 16.01
CA TRP A 202 3.89 2.15 16.01
C TRP A 202 5.25 2.66 16.48
N SER A 203 5.35 3.95 16.86
CA SER A 203 6.60 4.59 17.31
C SER A 203 7.12 4.07 18.66
N ASN A 204 6.25 3.58 19.53
CA ASN A 204 6.58 3.24 20.90
C ASN A 204 6.46 1.73 21.21
N LEU A 205 6.67 0.90 20.17
CA LEU A 205 6.59 -0.56 20.28
C LEU A 205 7.94 -1.23 20.58
#